data_dbaa7f82a1bb736e8e5d1b8c62989fbc
#
_entry.id   dbaa7f82a1bb736e8e5d1b8c62989fbc
#
_cell.length_a   1.000
_cell.length_b   1.000
_cell.length_c   1.000
_cell.angle_alpha   90.00
_cell.angle_beta   90.00
_cell.angle_gamma   90.00
#
_symmetry.space_group_name_H-M   'P 1'
#
loop_
_entity.id
_entity.type
_entity.pdbx_description
1 polymer ?
#
loop_
_entity_poly.entity_id
_entity_poly.type
_entity_poly.pdbx_seq_one_letter_code
_entity_poly.pdbx_strand_id
1 'polypeptide(L)'
;MSETSQTDQAAEPNPESTAFQNAPKLSHRALTTTLVAMCVIPVLLITAMFIYLPSVYEGDLKASVTAIGLPAAAFYQQDYDQRPPVPPGELVIRNDSDQDWTHLNIQINRYYQIYERQPIPAGQERSFKLDRFVTRTGATFDLRYNPLKNVRIYARRQTKDRATFSTEFDWESVK
;
A
#
# COMPACT_ATOMS: atom_id res chain seq x y z
N MET A 1 -69.69 -14.38 -58.93
CA MET A 1 -70.05 -14.89 -57.61
C MET A 1 -68.85 -15.65 -57.09
N SER A 2 -68.08 -15.04 -56.28
CA SER A 2 -66.93 -15.68 -55.58
C SER A 2 -66.85 -15.03 -54.22
N GLU A 3 -67.29 -15.76 -53.22
CA GLU A 3 -67.17 -15.40 -51.79
C GLU A 3 -65.78 -15.61 -51.37
N THR A 4 -65.14 -14.58 -50.82
CA THR A 4 -63.82 -14.62 -50.20
C THR A 4 -64.04 -14.76 -48.69
N SER A 5 -63.80 -15.95 -48.18
CA SER A 5 -63.76 -16.21 -46.71
C SER A 5 -62.54 -15.57 -46.10
N GLN A 6 -62.78 -14.58 -45.28
CA GLN A 6 -61.75 -13.96 -44.40
C GLN A 6 -61.60 -14.81 -43.15
N THR A 7 -60.49 -15.49 -43.04
CA THR A 7 -60.09 -16.26 -41.82
C THR A 7 -59.55 -15.29 -40.81
N ASP A 8 -60.26 -15.08 -39.72
CA ASP A 8 -59.85 -14.35 -38.53
C ASP A 8 -58.76 -15.16 -37.81
N GLN A 9 -57.52 -14.78 -37.98
CA GLN A 9 -56.44 -15.29 -37.20
C GLN A 9 -56.43 -14.55 -35.85
N ALA A 10 -56.97 -15.19 -34.83
CA ALA A 10 -56.82 -14.77 -33.45
C ALA A 10 -55.31 -14.78 -33.09
N ALA A 11 -54.78 -13.60 -32.85
CA ALA A 11 -53.36 -13.43 -32.37
C ALA A 11 -53.17 -14.13 -31.01
N GLU A 12 -52.31 -15.14 -30.97
CA GLU A 12 -51.91 -15.76 -29.72
C GLU A 12 -51.27 -14.71 -28.80
N PRO A 13 -51.64 -14.64 -27.52
CA PRO A 13 -51.05 -13.71 -26.58
C PRO A 13 -49.60 -14.09 -26.33
N ASN A 14 -48.72 -13.15 -26.62
CA ASN A 14 -47.26 -13.28 -26.39
C ASN A 14 -46.99 -13.60 -24.91
N PRO A 15 -46.40 -14.77 -24.58
CA PRO A 15 -46.17 -15.19 -23.20
C PRO A 15 -45.17 -14.28 -22.43
N GLU A 16 -44.38 -13.46 -23.12
CA GLU A 16 -43.45 -12.53 -22.47
C GLU A 16 -44.13 -11.33 -21.80
N SER A 17 -45.34 -10.96 -22.23
CA SER A 17 -46.04 -9.81 -21.66
C SER A 17 -46.71 -10.10 -20.31
N THR A 18 -46.91 -11.36 -19.94
CA THR A 18 -47.55 -11.75 -18.68
C THR A 18 -46.58 -11.85 -17.49
N ALA A 19 -45.28 -12.01 -17.75
CA ALA A 19 -44.29 -12.12 -16.70
C ALA A 19 -44.07 -10.79 -15.92
N PHE A 20 -44.23 -9.65 -16.59
CA PHE A 20 -44.07 -8.35 -15.94
C PHE A 20 -45.31 -7.85 -15.19
N GLN A 21 -46.48 -8.39 -15.46
CA GLN A 21 -47.73 -7.98 -14.80
C GLN A 21 -47.87 -8.54 -13.37
N ASN A 22 -47.14 -9.60 -13.03
CA ASN A 22 -47.20 -10.26 -11.72
C ASN A 22 -46.04 -9.87 -10.78
N ALA A 23 -45.23 -8.86 -11.14
CA ALA A 23 -44.21 -8.36 -10.22
C ALA A 23 -44.90 -7.77 -8.97
N PRO A 24 -44.50 -8.21 -7.76
CA PRO A 24 -45.09 -7.69 -6.54
C PRO A 24 -44.87 -6.18 -6.47
N LYS A 25 -45.98 -5.40 -6.48
CA LYS A 25 -45.91 -3.96 -6.32
C LYS A 25 -45.44 -3.66 -4.89
N LEU A 26 -44.13 -3.43 -4.74
CA LEU A 26 -43.56 -2.97 -3.49
C LEU A 26 -44.22 -1.68 -3.06
N SER A 27 -44.75 -1.65 -1.84
CA SER A 27 -45.36 -0.44 -1.29
C SER A 27 -44.31 0.67 -1.28
N HIS A 28 -44.73 1.92 -1.44
CA HIS A 28 -43.80 3.06 -1.41
C HIS A 28 -42.93 3.09 -0.17
N ARG A 29 -43.48 2.65 0.97
CA ARG A 29 -42.73 2.53 2.24
C ARG A 29 -41.67 1.44 2.17
N ALA A 30 -41.93 0.27 1.60
CA ALA A 30 -40.95 -0.80 1.45
C ALA A 30 -39.81 -0.37 0.54
N LEU A 31 -40.10 0.34 -0.55
CA LEU A 31 -39.09 0.83 -1.48
C LEU A 31 -38.17 1.88 -0.84
N THR A 32 -38.76 2.84 -0.08
CA THR A 32 -37.98 3.84 0.64
C THR A 32 -37.11 3.21 1.74
N THR A 33 -37.64 2.25 2.49
CA THR A 33 -36.89 1.55 3.54
C THR A 33 -35.71 0.77 2.94
N THR A 34 -35.91 0.07 1.82
CA THR A 34 -34.86 -0.67 1.13
C THR A 34 -33.78 0.28 0.60
N LEU A 35 -34.15 1.40 0.02
CA LEU A 35 -33.22 2.40 -0.50
C LEU A 35 -32.35 3.01 0.62
N VAL A 36 -33.00 3.39 1.74
CA VAL A 36 -32.30 3.90 2.93
C VAL A 36 -31.35 2.84 3.48
N ALA A 37 -31.80 1.59 3.61
CA ALA A 37 -30.96 0.51 4.10
C ALA A 37 -29.74 0.26 3.19
N MET A 38 -29.92 0.29 1.87
CA MET A 38 -28.81 0.15 0.90
C MET A 38 -27.77 1.27 1.02
N CYS A 39 -28.17 2.47 1.42
CA CYS A 39 -27.23 3.58 1.63
C CYS A 39 -26.58 3.57 3.03
N VAL A 40 -27.36 3.29 4.06
CA VAL A 40 -26.92 3.38 5.46
C VAL A 40 -26.03 2.20 5.86
N ILE A 41 -26.37 0.97 5.43
CA ILE A 41 -25.61 -0.23 5.79
C ILE A 41 -24.13 -0.15 5.33
N PRO A 42 -23.80 0.20 4.08
CA PRO A 42 -22.41 0.32 3.65
C PRO A 42 -21.64 1.41 4.44
N VAL A 43 -22.29 2.53 4.73
CA VAL A 43 -21.66 3.61 5.51
C VAL A 43 -21.36 3.14 6.93
N LEU A 44 -22.30 2.46 7.58
CA LEU A 44 -22.09 1.89 8.91
C LEU A 44 -20.98 0.82 8.91
N LEU A 45 -20.93 -0.04 7.90
CA LEU A 45 -19.88 -1.06 7.76
C LEU A 45 -18.50 -0.43 7.57
N ILE A 46 -18.40 0.58 6.71
CA ILE A 46 -17.14 1.32 6.50
C ILE A 46 -16.71 2.02 7.79
N THR A 47 -17.64 2.70 8.47
CA THR A 47 -17.34 3.37 9.74
C THR A 47 -16.93 2.37 10.82
N ALA A 48 -17.63 1.24 10.94
CA ALA A 48 -17.26 0.17 11.85
C ALA A 48 -15.88 -0.39 11.51
N MET A 49 -15.57 -0.57 10.23
CA MET A 49 -14.26 -1.02 9.78
C MET A 49 -13.14 -0.05 10.23
N PHE A 50 -13.34 1.25 10.13
CA PHE A 50 -12.37 2.24 10.63
C PHE A 50 -12.23 2.29 12.14
N ILE A 51 -13.30 1.99 12.88
CA ILE A 51 -13.29 2.00 14.36
C ILE A 51 -12.72 0.69 14.93
N TYR A 52 -13.03 -0.45 14.31
CA TYR A 52 -12.69 -1.78 14.86
C TYR A 52 -11.47 -2.43 14.21
N LEU A 53 -11.04 -1.99 13.00
CA LEU A 53 -9.73 -2.43 12.53
C LEU A 53 -8.65 -1.62 13.25
N PRO A 54 -7.78 -2.30 14.00
CA PRO A 54 -6.62 -1.63 14.59
C PRO A 54 -5.79 -0.99 13.48
N SER A 55 -5.28 0.20 13.76
CA SER A 55 -4.36 0.87 12.84
C SER A 55 -3.27 -0.12 12.42
N VAL A 56 -3.02 -0.21 11.11
CA VAL A 56 -2.14 -1.25 10.54
C VAL A 56 -0.72 -1.18 11.11
N TYR A 57 -0.38 -0.07 11.80
CA TYR A 57 0.90 0.16 12.45
C TYR A 57 0.65 0.77 13.83
N GLU A 58 0.59 -0.07 14.85
CA GLU A 58 0.52 0.35 16.24
C GLU A 58 1.90 0.17 16.89
N GLY A 59 2.55 1.28 17.18
CA GLY A 59 3.77 1.33 17.96
C GLY A 59 5.01 1.74 17.17
N ASP A 60 5.93 2.32 17.92
CA ASP A 60 7.24 2.72 17.43
C ASP A 60 8.24 1.57 17.58
N LEU A 61 9.06 1.37 16.55
CA LEU A 61 10.23 0.50 16.65
C LEU A 61 11.35 1.28 17.35
N LYS A 62 12.02 0.63 18.29
CA LYS A 62 13.28 1.15 18.83
C LYS A 62 14.40 0.68 17.92
N ALA A 63 14.91 1.57 17.09
CA ALA A 63 15.94 1.29 16.11
C ALA A 63 17.03 2.36 16.11
N SER A 64 18.24 1.95 15.82
CA SER A 64 19.34 2.84 15.41
C SER A 64 19.67 2.56 13.95
N VAL A 65 19.80 3.63 13.18
CA VAL A 65 20.10 3.53 11.75
C VAL A 65 21.34 4.39 11.47
N THR A 66 22.36 3.77 10.89
CA THR A 66 23.59 4.42 10.47
C THR A 66 23.83 4.16 8.99
N ALA A 67 24.23 5.16 8.25
CA ALA A 67 24.63 5.01 6.87
C ALA A 67 26.14 5.19 6.72
N ILE A 68 26.76 4.30 5.95
CA ILE A 68 28.21 4.25 5.74
C ILE A 68 28.50 4.42 4.25
N GLY A 69 29.59 5.14 3.94
CA GLY A 69 30.01 5.33 2.55
C GLY A 69 29.15 6.31 1.76
N LEU A 70 28.48 7.25 2.45
CA LEU A 70 27.76 8.32 1.79
C LEU A 70 28.73 9.37 1.25
N PRO A 71 28.52 9.89 0.03
CA PRO A 71 29.26 11.01 -0.49
C PRO A 71 29.05 12.27 0.36
N ALA A 72 30.09 13.13 0.46
CA ALA A 72 29.95 14.41 1.09
C ALA A 72 28.97 15.34 0.35
N ALA A 73 28.41 16.32 1.05
CA ALA A 73 27.45 17.27 0.47
C ALA A 73 27.97 17.96 -0.80
N ALA A 74 29.27 18.35 -0.82
CA ALA A 74 29.91 18.96 -1.97
C ALA A 74 29.86 18.11 -3.26
N PHE A 75 29.76 16.78 -3.13
CA PHE A 75 29.60 15.88 -4.27
C PHE A 75 28.31 16.16 -5.04
N TYR A 76 27.21 16.42 -4.32
CA TYR A 76 25.91 16.66 -4.94
C TYR A 76 25.74 18.07 -5.50
N GLN A 77 26.67 18.98 -5.20
CA GLN A 77 26.72 20.32 -5.78
C GLN A 77 27.40 20.36 -7.17
N GLN A 78 28.10 19.26 -7.54
CA GLN A 78 28.70 19.14 -8.87
C GLN A 78 27.64 18.85 -9.92
N ASP A 79 27.93 19.25 -11.17
CA ASP A 79 27.11 18.90 -12.31
C ASP A 79 26.97 17.39 -12.44
N TYR A 80 25.77 16.93 -12.68
CA TYR A 80 25.38 15.55 -12.74
C TYR A 80 26.31 14.66 -13.61
N ASP A 81 26.67 15.15 -14.80
CA ASP A 81 27.52 14.41 -15.75
C ASP A 81 28.98 14.32 -15.30
N GLN A 82 29.40 15.18 -14.39
CA GLN A 82 30.78 15.27 -13.90
C GLN A 82 31.00 14.44 -12.64
N ARG A 83 29.95 13.92 -12.01
CA ARG A 83 30.08 13.14 -10.78
C ARG A 83 30.77 11.79 -11.06
N PRO A 84 31.86 11.48 -10.36
CA PRO A 84 32.52 10.20 -10.49
C PRO A 84 31.61 9.04 -9.99
N PRO A 85 31.87 7.80 -10.42
CA PRO A 85 31.22 6.62 -9.83
C PRO A 85 31.43 6.58 -8.31
N VAL A 86 30.39 6.28 -7.58
CA VAL A 86 30.43 6.13 -6.10
C VAL A 86 30.21 4.65 -5.80
N PRO A 87 31.02 4.06 -4.89
CA PRO A 87 30.74 2.71 -4.42
C PRO A 87 29.38 2.68 -3.73
N PRO A 88 28.65 1.56 -3.81
CA PRO A 88 27.38 1.44 -3.09
C PRO A 88 27.64 1.58 -1.59
N GLY A 89 26.97 2.57 -0.97
CA GLY A 89 26.99 2.72 0.48
C GLY A 89 26.21 1.61 1.18
N GLU A 90 26.30 1.56 2.47
CA GLU A 90 25.62 0.59 3.32
C GLU A 90 24.72 1.27 4.34
N LEU A 91 23.56 0.68 4.57
CA LEU A 91 22.64 1.06 5.63
C LEU A 91 22.72 0.00 6.73
N VAL A 92 23.24 0.37 7.89
CA VAL A 92 23.30 -0.49 9.06
C VAL A 92 22.10 -0.19 9.95
N ILE A 93 21.28 -1.21 10.19
CA ILE A 93 20.08 -1.14 11.02
C ILE A 93 20.27 -2.03 12.23
N ARG A 94 20.16 -1.45 13.41
CA ARG A 94 20.21 -2.16 14.69
C ARG A 94 18.82 -2.20 15.31
N ASN A 95 18.47 -3.38 15.79
CA ASN A 95 17.27 -3.59 16.58
C ASN A 95 17.55 -3.28 18.05
N ASP A 96 17.18 -2.10 18.52
CA ASP A 96 17.37 -1.68 19.91
C ASP A 96 16.19 -2.08 20.83
N SER A 97 15.25 -2.89 20.31
CA SER A 97 14.14 -3.40 21.10
C SER A 97 14.52 -4.73 21.81
N ASP A 98 13.67 -5.16 22.69
CA ASP A 98 13.73 -6.44 23.42
C ASP A 98 13.09 -7.62 22.65
N GLN A 99 12.62 -7.39 21.43
CA GLN A 99 11.91 -8.38 20.61
C GLN A 99 12.53 -8.50 19.23
N ASP A 100 12.49 -9.71 18.68
CA ASP A 100 12.92 -9.94 17.31
C ASP A 100 11.98 -9.28 16.30
N TRP A 101 12.58 -8.71 15.26
CA TRP A 101 11.83 -8.16 14.14
C TRP A 101 11.77 -9.15 13.00
N THR A 102 10.58 -9.34 12.47
CA THR A 102 10.34 -10.22 11.32
C THR A 102 9.62 -9.45 10.20
N HIS A 103 9.67 -9.98 8.98
CA HIS A 103 8.97 -9.40 7.83
C HIS A 103 9.28 -7.91 7.64
N LEU A 104 10.57 -7.59 7.55
CA LEU A 104 10.99 -6.22 7.40
C LEU A 104 10.72 -5.71 6.00
N ASN A 105 10.17 -4.51 5.92
CA ASN A 105 10.16 -3.69 4.72
C ASN A 105 10.90 -2.40 5.04
N ILE A 106 12.02 -2.20 4.41
CA ILE A 106 12.87 -1.02 4.59
C ILE A 106 12.69 -0.14 3.35
N GLN A 107 12.31 1.10 3.57
CA GLN A 107 12.14 2.09 2.51
C GLN A 107 13.15 3.21 2.67
N ILE A 108 13.77 3.63 1.58
CA ILE A 108 14.62 4.80 1.51
C ILE A 108 14.07 5.81 0.51
N ASN A 109 14.19 7.09 0.82
CA ASN A 109 13.71 8.20 -0.02
C ASN A 109 12.24 8.01 -0.49
N ARG A 110 11.40 7.31 0.28
CA ARG A 110 9.98 7.01 0.03
C ARG A 110 9.68 6.08 -1.16
N TYR A 111 10.61 5.92 -2.10
CA TYR A 111 10.34 5.21 -3.36
C TYR A 111 11.08 3.89 -3.50
N TYR A 112 12.25 3.77 -2.90
CA TYR A 112 13.08 2.58 -2.99
C TYR A 112 12.85 1.69 -1.78
N GLN A 113 12.74 0.38 -1.99
CA GLN A 113 12.43 -0.55 -0.92
C GLN A 113 13.16 -1.87 -1.06
N ILE A 114 13.35 -2.53 0.07
CA ILE A 114 13.81 -3.90 0.16
C ILE A 114 12.95 -4.67 1.16
N TYR A 115 12.62 -5.90 0.82
CA TYR A 115 11.94 -6.81 1.73
C TYR A 115 12.93 -7.83 2.26
N GLU A 116 13.09 -7.87 3.59
CA GLU A 116 13.96 -8.84 4.25
C GLU A 116 13.10 -9.84 5.03
N ARG A 117 13.29 -11.13 4.69
CA ARG A 117 12.55 -12.22 5.32
C ARG A 117 13.23 -12.75 6.56
N GLN A 118 14.54 -12.62 6.62
CA GLN A 118 15.30 -13.08 7.79
C GLN A 118 15.06 -12.12 8.95
N PRO A 119 14.80 -12.62 10.16
CA PRO A 119 14.58 -11.79 11.33
C PRO A 119 15.87 -11.03 11.71
N ILE A 120 15.71 -9.85 12.31
CA ILE A 120 16.77 -9.16 13.05
C ILE A 120 16.50 -9.39 14.54
N PRO A 121 17.27 -10.24 15.21
CA PRO A 121 17.11 -10.50 16.64
C PRO A 121 17.27 -9.25 17.49
N ALA A 122 16.69 -9.27 18.69
CA ALA A 122 16.84 -8.20 19.68
C ALA A 122 18.33 -7.88 19.93
N GLY A 123 18.67 -6.59 19.92
CA GLY A 123 20.03 -6.10 20.14
C GLY A 123 21.02 -6.33 19.00
N GLN A 124 20.63 -7.00 17.92
CA GLN A 124 21.52 -7.26 16.77
C GLN A 124 21.37 -6.19 15.68
N GLU A 125 22.40 -6.12 14.84
CA GLU A 125 22.43 -5.24 13.68
C GLU A 125 22.57 -6.03 12.38
N ARG A 126 22.13 -5.40 11.27
CA ARG A 126 22.31 -5.95 9.93
C ARG A 126 22.59 -4.84 8.94
N SER A 127 23.50 -5.12 8.02
CA SER A 127 23.90 -4.21 6.95
C SER A 127 23.14 -4.55 5.65
N PHE A 128 22.73 -3.52 4.95
CA PHE A 128 22.05 -3.57 3.65
C PHE A 128 22.78 -2.66 2.68
N LYS A 129 23.28 -3.21 1.59
CA LYS A 129 23.85 -2.40 0.50
C LYS A 129 22.75 -1.55 -0.14
N LEU A 130 23.02 -0.28 -0.36
CA LEU A 130 22.04 0.66 -0.88
C LEU A 130 21.63 0.36 -2.34
N ASP A 131 22.50 -0.28 -3.12
CA ASP A 131 22.21 -0.75 -4.49
C ASP A 131 21.18 -1.89 -4.56
N ARG A 132 20.84 -2.53 -3.43
CA ARG A 132 19.78 -3.55 -3.37
C ARG A 132 18.37 -2.97 -3.26
N PHE A 133 18.25 -1.68 -2.99
CA PHE A 133 16.96 -1.04 -2.88
C PHE A 133 16.43 -0.67 -4.27
N VAL A 134 15.20 -1.08 -4.54
CA VAL A 134 14.58 -0.89 -5.85
C VAL A 134 13.23 -0.18 -5.75
N THR A 135 12.90 0.56 -6.78
CA THR A 135 11.55 1.11 -6.95
C THR A 135 10.56 0.01 -7.36
N ARG A 136 9.28 0.31 -7.38
CA ARG A 136 8.24 -0.59 -7.94
C ARG A 136 8.48 -0.92 -9.41
N THR A 137 9.15 -0.05 -10.16
CA THR A 137 9.47 -0.26 -11.58
C THR A 137 10.80 -0.97 -11.79
N GLY A 138 11.50 -1.35 -10.72
CA GLY A 138 12.77 -2.07 -10.78
C GLY A 138 14.01 -1.18 -10.88
N ALA A 139 13.89 0.15 -10.84
CA ALA A 139 15.04 1.05 -10.82
C ALA A 139 15.78 0.93 -9.48
N THR A 140 17.09 0.73 -9.52
CA THR A 140 17.98 0.59 -8.36
C THR A 140 18.32 1.96 -7.77
N PHE A 141 18.48 2.00 -6.45
CA PHE A 141 18.97 3.21 -5.79
C PHE A 141 20.47 3.40 -6.09
N ASP A 142 20.81 4.60 -6.51
CA ASP A 142 22.18 4.98 -6.85
C ASP A 142 22.54 6.30 -6.16
N LEU A 143 23.54 6.23 -5.29
CA LEU A 143 24.09 7.38 -4.55
C LEU A 143 24.68 8.45 -5.47
N ARG A 144 25.08 8.12 -6.69
CA ARG A 144 25.57 9.11 -7.65
C ARG A 144 24.51 10.16 -7.98
N TYR A 145 23.26 9.73 -8.00
CA TYR A 145 22.13 10.56 -8.45
C TYR A 145 21.25 11.05 -7.31
N ASN A 146 21.15 10.26 -6.26
CA ASN A 146 20.20 10.50 -5.18
C ASN A 146 20.90 10.47 -3.83
N PRO A 147 20.94 11.59 -3.07
CA PRO A 147 21.39 11.53 -1.69
C PRO A 147 20.39 10.73 -0.84
N LEU A 148 20.88 10.05 0.18
CA LEU A 148 20.03 9.40 1.16
C LEU A 148 19.40 10.46 2.08
N LYS A 149 18.08 10.62 2.01
CA LYS A 149 17.34 11.66 2.75
C LYS A 149 16.57 11.11 3.94
N ASN A 150 15.93 9.98 3.77
CA ASN A 150 15.16 9.38 4.84
C ASN A 150 15.16 7.87 4.74
N VAL A 151 15.00 7.22 5.89
CA VAL A 151 14.80 5.78 6.02
C VAL A 151 13.56 5.54 6.83
N ARG A 152 12.73 4.62 6.38
CA ARG A 152 11.56 4.13 7.09
C ARG A 152 11.59 2.62 7.15
N ILE A 153 11.40 2.08 8.33
CA ILE A 153 11.41 0.64 8.60
C ILE A 153 10.03 0.23 9.07
N TYR A 154 9.50 -0.80 8.47
CA TYR A 154 8.29 -1.49 8.89
C TYR A 154 8.67 -2.91 9.28
N ALA A 155 8.29 -3.34 10.46
CA ALA A 155 8.57 -4.69 10.93
C ALA A 155 7.38 -5.27 11.70
N ARG A 156 7.36 -6.60 11.80
CA ARG A 156 6.52 -7.33 12.76
C ARG A 156 7.33 -7.70 13.99
N ARG A 157 6.81 -7.41 15.16
CA ARG A 157 7.33 -7.92 16.43
C ARG A 157 6.81 -9.33 16.69
N GLN A 158 7.39 -10.04 17.67
CA GLN A 158 6.94 -11.39 18.07
C GLN A 158 5.46 -11.41 18.49
N THR A 159 4.96 -10.35 19.08
CA THR A 159 3.54 -10.13 19.41
C THR A 159 2.62 -10.04 18.19
N LYS A 160 3.17 -10.20 16.98
CA LYS A 160 2.51 -10.03 15.67
C LYS A 160 2.05 -8.60 15.37
N ASP A 161 2.31 -7.66 16.24
CA ASP A 161 2.04 -6.25 16.01
C ASP A 161 2.95 -5.71 14.93
N ARG A 162 2.43 -4.80 14.13
CA ARG A 162 3.21 -4.04 13.16
C ARG A 162 3.71 -2.77 13.83
N ALA A 163 4.97 -2.47 13.63
CA ALA A 163 5.57 -1.26 14.15
C ALA A 163 6.42 -0.57 13.10
N THR A 164 6.64 0.72 13.26
CA THR A 164 7.38 1.53 12.30
C THR A 164 8.46 2.35 13.00
N PHE A 165 9.52 2.63 12.26
CA PHE A 165 10.56 3.59 12.61
C PHE A 165 10.81 4.49 11.42
N SER A 166 11.05 5.78 11.65
CA SER A 166 11.40 6.73 10.59
C SER A 166 12.48 7.67 11.09
N THR A 167 13.50 7.86 10.26
CA THR A 167 14.56 8.84 10.53
C THR A 167 14.89 9.61 9.26
N GLU A 168 15.32 10.84 9.43
CA GLU A 168 15.81 11.70 8.36
C GLU A 168 17.34 11.81 8.49
N PHE A 169 18.01 11.83 7.35
CA PHE A 169 19.44 12.05 7.24
C PHE A 169 19.67 13.47 6.75
N ASP A 170 20.38 14.24 7.54
CA ASP A 170 20.90 15.53 7.11
C ASP A 170 22.14 15.29 6.24
N TRP A 171 21.90 14.98 4.97
CA TRP A 171 22.97 14.74 3.99
C TRP A 171 23.83 15.99 3.73
N GLU A 172 23.31 17.19 4.06
CA GLU A 172 24.04 18.45 3.92
C GLU A 172 25.13 18.63 5.00
N SER A 173 24.98 17.95 6.11
CA SER A 173 25.96 17.95 7.23
C SER A 173 27.08 16.92 7.07
N VAL A 174 27.01 16.02 6.08
CA VAL A 174 28.06 15.02 5.82
C VAL A 174 29.31 15.73 5.26
N LYS A 175 30.36 15.76 6.08
CA LYS A 175 31.65 16.40 5.76
C LYS A 175 32.58 15.43 5.03
#